data_716737695857b840a8db998a288a2458
#
_entry.id   716737695857b840a8db998a288a2458
#
_cell.length_a   1.000
_cell.length_b   1.000
_cell.length_c   1.000
_cell.angle_alpha   90.00
_cell.angle_beta   90.00
_cell.angle_gamma   90.00
#
_symmetry.space_group_name_H-M   'P 1'
#
loop_
_entity.id
_entity.type
_entity.pdbx_description
1 polymer ?
#
loop_
_entity_poly.entity_id
_entity_poly.type
_entity_poly.pdbx_seq_one_letter_code
_entity_poly.pdbx_strand_id
1 'polypeptide(L)'
;MYASMSFAGFFPPADVLGSSYFDGSAVWDIDIFSAINGCTDLGYKNSDIIVDVILTSSANLKDVEAEDYKSISMLFRYLEISSFYNSMDGLLRAKFAYDDVDFRYVVAPSGSIPSSLNPMVSTFS
;
A
#
# COMPACT_ATOMS: atom_id res chain seq x y z
N MET A 1 0.97 -12.20 -7.87
CA MET A 1 -0.40 -11.65 -7.97
C MET A 1 -1.40 -12.37 -7.06
N TYR A 2 -1.52 -13.72 -7.07
CA TYR A 2 -2.53 -14.39 -6.23
C TYR A 2 -2.34 -14.15 -4.73
N ALA A 3 -1.11 -14.22 -4.22
CA ALA A 3 -0.81 -13.92 -2.82
C ALA A 3 -1.09 -12.45 -2.43
N SER A 4 -0.90 -11.52 -3.36
CA SER A 4 -1.19 -10.08 -3.18
C SER A 4 -2.69 -9.76 -3.06
N MET A 5 -3.57 -10.75 -3.24
CA MET A 5 -5.00 -10.63 -3.01
C MET A 5 -5.45 -11.30 -1.71
N SER A 6 -4.53 -11.96 -0.99
CA SER A 6 -4.82 -12.72 0.24
C SER A 6 -4.70 -11.82 1.47
N PHE A 7 -5.55 -10.77 1.53
CA PHE A 7 -5.57 -9.82 2.64
C PHE A 7 -5.98 -10.52 3.92
N ALA A 8 -5.10 -10.48 4.92
CA ALA A 8 -5.27 -11.19 6.19
C ALA A 8 -6.56 -10.78 6.92
N GLY A 9 -7.33 -11.78 7.34
CA GLY A 9 -8.63 -11.58 8.02
C GLY A 9 -9.85 -11.54 7.09
N PHE A 10 -9.66 -11.38 5.75
CA PHE A 10 -10.75 -11.36 4.77
C PHE A 10 -10.67 -12.50 3.77
N PHE A 11 -9.45 -12.91 3.42
CA PHE A 11 -9.22 -13.98 2.46
C PHE A 11 -8.28 -15.04 3.06
N PRO A 12 -8.42 -16.31 2.66
CA PRO A 12 -7.49 -17.34 3.07
C PRO A 12 -6.10 -17.07 2.49
N PRO A 13 -5.03 -17.59 3.13
CA PRO A 13 -3.68 -17.51 2.58
C PRO A 13 -3.61 -18.20 1.22
N ALA A 14 -2.72 -17.71 0.36
CA ALA A 14 -2.42 -18.34 -0.91
C ALA A 14 -1.35 -19.43 -0.70
N ASP A 15 -1.67 -20.68 -1.04
CA ASP A 15 -0.69 -21.76 -1.01
C ASP A 15 0.05 -21.83 -2.36
N VAL A 16 1.36 -21.62 -2.32
CA VAL A 16 2.24 -21.69 -3.47
C VAL A 16 3.44 -22.56 -3.14
N LEU A 17 3.63 -23.62 -3.90
CA LEU A 17 4.76 -24.56 -3.73
C LEU A 17 4.92 -25.11 -2.30
N GLY A 18 3.83 -25.32 -1.59
CA GLY A 18 3.82 -25.88 -0.23
C GLY A 18 4.10 -24.85 0.88
N SER A 19 4.13 -23.56 0.55
CA SER A 19 4.22 -22.46 1.49
C SER A 19 2.98 -21.57 1.43
N SER A 20 2.52 -21.10 2.59
CA SER A 20 1.36 -20.20 2.69
C SER A 20 1.82 -18.74 2.69
N TYR A 21 1.21 -17.94 1.83
CA TYR A 21 1.51 -16.53 1.63
C TYR A 21 0.30 -15.66 1.91
N PHE A 22 0.54 -14.52 2.52
CA PHE A 22 -0.42 -13.44 2.68
C PHE A 22 -0.05 -12.25 1.78
N ASP A 23 -0.96 -11.28 1.68
CA ASP A 23 -0.69 -10.01 1.05
C ASP A 23 0.52 -9.31 1.70
N GLY A 24 1.41 -8.76 0.88
CA GLY A 24 2.62 -8.05 1.33
C GLY A 24 2.32 -6.82 2.17
N SER A 25 1.13 -6.25 2.06
CA SER A 25 0.67 -5.12 2.88
C SER A 25 0.60 -5.44 4.38
N ALA A 26 0.63 -6.73 4.77
CA ALA A 26 0.78 -7.16 6.16
C ALA A 26 2.12 -6.70 6.79
N VAL A 27 3.13 -6.45 5.98
CA VAL A 27 4.48 -6.03 6.42
C VAL A 27 4.81 -4.64 5.89
N TRP A 28 4.64 -4.43 4.59
CA TRP A 28 4.99 -3.19 3.89
C TRP A 28 3.90 -2.86 2.87
N ASP A 29 3.27 -1.74 3.04
CA ASP A 29 2.24 -1.28 2.09
C ASP A 29 2.89 -0.90 0.74
N ILE A 30 4.08 -0.29 0.80
CA ILE A 30 4.92 0.02 -0.37
C ILE A 30 6.35 -0.43 -0.10
N ASP A 31 6.83 -1.43 -0.81
CA ASP A 31 8.20 -1.95 -0.69
C ASP A 31 9.14 -1.36 -1.76
N ILE A 32 9.46 -0.08 -1.60
CA ILE A 32 10.41 0.62 -2.48
C ILE A 32 11.83 0.09 -2.30
N PHE A 33 12.19 -0.30 -1.06
CA PHE A 33 13.53 -0.79 -0.75
C PHE A 33 13.86 -2.06 -1.53
N SER A 34 12.97 -3.05 -1.56
CA SER A 34 13.19 -4.26 -2.35
C SER A 34 13.22 -3.99 -3.84
N ALA A 35 12.44 -3.02 -4.34
CA ALA A 35 12.47 -2.65 -5.74
C ALA A 35 13.82 -2.04 -6.15
N ILE A 36 14.36 -1.11 -5.35
CA ILE A 36 15.68 -0.50 -5.60
C ILE A 36 16.79 -1.54 -5.46
N ASN A 37 16.76 -2.35 -4.38
CA ASN A 37 17.74 -3.40 -4.18
C ASN A 37 17.74 -4.43 -5.32
N GLY A 38 16.56 -4.79 -5.83
CA GLY A 38 16.48 -5.67 -7.00
C GLY A 38 17.16 -5.10 -8.25
N CYS A 39 17.09 -3.78 -8.45
CA CYS A 39 17.85 -3.12 -9.53
C CYS A 39 19.35 -3.12 -9.27
N THR A 40 19.78 -2.84 -8.05
CA THR A 40 21.21 -2.84 -7.69
C THR A 40 21.81 -4.24 -7.76
N ASP A 41 21.08 -5.28 -7.41
CA ASP A 41 21.48 -6.68 -7.53
C ASP A 41 21.69 -7.09 -9.00
N LEU A 42 21.00 -6.44 -9.94
CA LEU A 42 21.19 -6.58 -11.38
C LEU A 42 22.39 -5.76 -11.92
N GLY A 43 23.07 -5.00 -11.06
CA GLY A 43 24.25 -4.22 -11.38
C GLY A 43 24.00 -2.75 -11.78
N TYR A 44 22.77 -2.25 -11.65
CA TYR A 44 22.48 -0.83 -11.88
C TYR A 44 22.97 0.01 -10.70
N LYS A 45 23.43 1.23 -10.98
CA LYS A 45 23.75 2.21 -9.93
C LYS A 45 22.50 2.94 -9.50
N ASN A 46 22.44 3.41 -8.26
CA ASN A 46 21.31 4.20 -7.75
C ASN A 46 20.98 5.39 -8.66
N SER A 47 22.00 6.07 -9.20
CA SER A 47 21.83 7.19 -10.14
C SER A 47 21.16 6.84 -11.46
N ASP A 48 21.09 5.55 -11.81
CA ASP A 48 20.48 5.08 -13.06
C ASP A 48 19.05 4.56 -12.83
N ILE A 49 18.59 4.59 -11.56
CA ILE A 49 17.28 4.07 -11.16
C ILE A 49 16.28 5.23 -11.09
N ILE A 50 15.17 5.06 -11.78
CA ILE A 50 14.01 5.96 -11.72
C ILE A 50 12.87 5.21 -11.03
N VAL A 51 12.27 5.84 -10.02
CA VAL A 51 11.14 5.29 -9.26
C VAL A 51 9.90 6.13 -9.49
N ASP A 52 8.86 5.50 -10.02
CA ASP A 52 7.51 6.06 -10.07
C ASP A 52 6.64 5.30 -9.05
N VAL A 53 6.00 6.03 -8.16
CA VAL A 53 5.18 5.46 -7.08
C VAL A 53 3.71 5.71 -7.37
N ILE A 54 2.90 4.65 -7.34
CA ILE A 54 1.44 4.75 -7.47
C ILE A 54 0.84 4.32 -6.13
N LEU A 55 0.18 5.26 -5.45
CA LEU A 55 -0.54 5.01 -4.21
C LEU A 55 -1.96 4.53 -4.50
N THR A 56 -2.42 3.56 -3.75
CA THR A 56 -3.81 3.08 -3.82
C THR A 56 -4.73 3.85 -2.87
N SER A 57 -4.15 4.49 -1.85
CA SER A 57 -4.86 5.37 -0.91
C SER A 57 -4.85 6.82 -1.41
N SER A 58 -5.90 7.58 -1.07
CA SER A 58 -5.92 9.02 -1.38
C SER A 58 -4.80 9.76 -0.67
N ALA A 59 -4.34 10.86 -1.27
CA ALA A 59 -3.30 11.71 -0.69
C ALA A 59 -3.71 12.38 0.64
N ASN A 60 -5.00 12.37 0.95
CA ASN A 60 -5.54 12.97 2.17
C ASN A 60 -6.49 12.00 2.87
N LEU A 61 -6.36 11.91 4.19
CA LEU A 61 -7.36 11.24 5.00
C LEU A 61 -8.62 12.11 5.09
N LYS A 62 -9.77 11.51 4.88
CA LYS A 62 -11.05 12.20 5.01
C LYS A 62 -11.37 12.40 6.50
N ASP A 63 -11.77 13.61 6.88
CA ASP A 63 -12.31 13.84 8.22
C ASP A 63 -13.68 13.17 8.36
N VAL A 64 -13.87 12.46 9.45
CA VAL A 64 -15.11 11.74 9.73
C VAL A 64 -15.49 11.93 11.19
N GLU A 65 -16.76 12.22 11.42
CA GLU A 65 -17.28 12.42 12.77
C GLU A 65 -17.40 11.09 13.52
N ALA A 66 -17.00 11.08 14.80
CA ALA A 66 -16.88 9.86 15.59
C ALA A 66 -18.24 9.22 15.94
N GLU A 67 -19.31 9.98 15.88
CA GLU A 67 -20.65 9.54 16.28
C GLU A 67 -21.26 8.50 15.33
N ASP A 68 -20.77 8.41 14.10
CA ASP A 68 -21.27 7.48 13.08
C ASP A 68 -20.62 6.08 13.11
N TYR A 69 -19.68 5.84 14.01
CA TYR A 69 -18.90 4.60 14.00
C TYR A 69 -19.44 3.50 14.91
N LYS A 70 -19.82 2.39 14.28
CA LYS A 70 -19.92 1.08 14.92
C LYS A 70 -18.53 0.46 15.04
N SER A 71 -18.33 -0.49 15.96
CA SER A 71 -17.02 -1.12 16.23
C SER A 71 -16.29 -1.64 15.00
N ILE A 72 -17.01 -2.22 14.03
CA ILE A 72 -16.43 -2.72 12.77
C ILE A 72 -15.99 -1.54 11.88
N SER A 73 -16.76 -0.48 11.79
CA SER A 73 -16.37 0.72 11.02
C SER A 73 -15.13 1.39 11.60
N MET A 74 -14.99 1.38 12.94
CA MET A 74 -13.78 1.86 13.63
C MET A 74 -12.56 1.03 13.27
N LEU A 75 -12.69 -0.29 13.18
CA LEU A 75 -11.59 -1.16 12.76
C LEU A 75 -11.12 -0.83 11.33
N PHE A 76 -12.06 -0.67 10.38
CA PHE A 76 -11.72 -0.27 9.02
C PHE A 76 -11.06 1.10 8.96
N ARG A 77 -11.55 2.05 9.74
CA ARG A 77 -10.93 3.37 9.82
C ARG A 77 -9.51 3.32 10.38
N TYR A 78 -9.28 2.50 11.39
CA TYR A 78 -7.94 2.26 11.93
C TYR A 78 -7.00 1.69 10.85
N LEU A 79 -7.44 0.69 10.09
CA LEU A 79 -6.65 0.11 9.01
C LEU A 79 -6.34 1.13 7.91
N GLU A 80 -7.31 1.96 7.54
CA GLU A 80 -7.13 3.04 6.56
C GLU A 80 -6.08 4.06 7.02
N ILE A 81 -6.18 4.53 8.26
CA ILE A 81 -5.21 5.46 8.86
C ILE A 81 -3.83 4.83 8.93
N SER A 82 -3.75 3.58 9.39
CA SER A 82 -2.49 2.84 9.52
C SER A 82 -1.81 2.67 8.17
N SER A 83 -2.55 2.23 7.14
CA SER A 83 -2.04 2.08 5.78
C SER A 83 -1.53 3.41 5.21
N PHE A 84 -2.30 4.49 5.37
CA PHE A 84 -1.92 5.83 4.91
C PHE A 84 -0.57 6.27 5.49
N TYR A 85 -0.41 6.21 6.81
CA TYR A 85 0.83 6.64 7.46
C TYR A 85 2.01 5.70 7.16
N ASN A 86 1.78 4.39 7.07
CA ASN A 86 2.83 3.44 6.72
C ASN A 86 3.33 3.65 5.28
N SER A 87 2.44 3.95 4.33
CA SER A 87 2.81 4.26 2.95
C SER A 87 3.65 5.54 2.87
N MET A 88 3.22 6.60 3.57
CA MET A 88 3.95 7.87 3.60
C MET A 88 5.32 7.73 4.27
N ASP A 89 5.40 7.03 5.40
CA ASP A 89 6.65 6.77 6.10
C ASP A 89 7.62 5.94 5.22
N GLY A 90 7.13 4.90 4.56
CA GLY A 90 7.92 4.08 3.63
C GLY A 90 8.50 4.90 2.47
N LEU A 91 7.69 5.76 1.86
CA LEU A 91 8.12 6.65 0.78
C LEU A 91 9.19 7.66 1.25
N LEU A 92 8.94 8.32 2.39
CA LEU A 92 9.88 9.29 2.95
C LEU A 92 11.21 8.64 3.33
N ARG A 93 11.17 7.50 4.01
CA ARG A 93 12.39 6.74 4.38
C ARG A 93 13.18 6.33 3.15
N ALA A 94 12.52 5.80 2.11
CA ALA A 94 13.19 5.42 0.88
C ALA A 94 13.86 6.61 0.20
N LYS A 95 13.17 7.76 0.12
CA LYS A 95 13.72 8.98 -0.46
C LYS A 95 14.94 9.52 0.30
N PHE A 96 14.95 9.41 1.63
CA PHE A 96 16.11 9.83 2.43
C PHE A 96 17.25 8.81 2.44
N ALA A 97 16.93 7.51 2.28
CA ALA A 97 17.95 6.46 2.24
C ALA A 97 18.67 6.37 0.89
N TYR A 98 18.00 6.78 -0.19
CA TYR A 98 18.50 6.70 -1.56
C TYR A 98 18.42 8.07 -2.23
N ASP A 99 19.27 8.99 -1.80
CA ASP A 99 19.34 10.37 -2.30
C ASP A 99 19.77 10.47 -3.78
N ASP A 100 20.51 9.47 -4.26
CA ASP A 100 20.96 9.35 -5.65
C ASP A 100 19.93 8.73 -6.61
N VAL A 101 18.80 8.19 -6.08
CA VAL A 101 17.71 7.61 -6.88
C VAL A 101 16.73 8.71 -7.30
N ASP A 102 16.36 8.73 -8.57
CA ASP A 102 15.38 9.69 -9.10
C ASP A 102 13.94 9.25 -8.79
N PHE A 103 13.33 9.86 -7.78
CA PHE A 103 11.89 9.73 -7.48
C PHE A 103 11.10 10.72 -8.35
N ARG A 104 10.73 10.28 -9.55
CA ARG A 104 10.17 11.13 -10.60
C ARG A 104 8.72 11.51 -10.36
N TYR A 105 7.86 10.53 -10.09
CA TYR A 105 6.44 10.75 -9.88
C TYR A 105 5.91 9.99 -8.67
N VAL A 106 5.02 10.67 -7.93
CA VAL A 106 4.16 10.04 -6.92
C VAL A 106 2.72 10.35 -7.31
N VAL A 107 2.01 9.33 -7.74
CA VAL A 107 0.61 9.43 -8.19
C VAL A 107 -0.28 8.89 -7.09
N ALA A 108 -1.24 9.70 -6.65
CA ALA A 108 -2.25 9.31 -5.68
C ALA A 108 -3.64 9.69 -6.20
N PRO A 109 -4.69 8.94 -5.85
CA PRO A 109 -6.06 9.33 -6.18
C PRO A 109 -6.40 10.68 -5.55
N SER A 110 -7.12 11.53 -6.29
CA SER A 110 -7.57 12.84 -5.80
C SER A 110 -8.70 12.76 -4.75
N GLY A 111 -9.31 11.59 -4.59
CA GLY A 111 -10.36 11.30 -3.61
C GLY A 111 -10.29 9.85 -3.12
N SER A 112 -11.07 9.54 -2.09
CA SER A 112 -11.16 8.16 -1.59
C SER A 112 -11.70 7.24 -2.68
N ILE A 113 -10.93 6.20 -3.02
CA ILE A 113 -11.43 5.10 -3.84
C ILE A 113 -12.53 4.41 -3.00
N PRO A 114 -13.73 4.16 -3.57
CA PRO A 114 -14.77 3.43 -2.85
C PRO A 114 -14.18 2.11 -2.36
N SER A 115 -14.07 1.94 -1.04
CA SER A 115 -13.56 0.69 -0.49
C SER A 115 -14.60 -0.39 -0.78
N SER A 116 -14.25 -1.37 -1.60
CA SER A 116 -15.07 -2.56 -1.89
C SER A 116 -15.29 -3.46 -0.67
N LEU A 117 -14.84 -3.06 0.49
CA LEU A 117 -15.06 -3.73 1.77
C LEU A 117 -16.47 -3.53 2.32
N ASN A 118 -17.29 -2.68 1.69
CA ASN A 118 -18.71 -2.71 1.94
C ASN A 118 -19.37 -3.52 0.81
N PRO A 119 -19.63 -4.83 0.99
CA PRO A 119 -20.18 -5.69 -0.06
C PRO A 119 -21.60 -5.27 -0.50
N MET A 120 -22.20 -4.30 0.18
CA MET A 120 -23.52 -3.75 -0.18
C MET A 120 -23.46 -2.48 -1.05
N VAL A 121 -22.28 -1.92 -1.34
CA VAL A 121 -22.16 -0.64 -2.07
C VAL A 121 -21.24 -0.73 -3.28
N SER A 122 -20.77 -1.91 -3.67
CA SER A 122 -20.02 -2.05 -4.91
C SER A 122 -20.97 -2.13 -6.12
N THR A 123 -21.66 -1.06 -6.41
CA THR A 123 -22.13 -0.84 -7.78
C THR A 123 -21.00 -0.21 -8.56
N PHE A 124 -20.29 -1.04 -9.32
CA PHE A 124 -19.51 -0.55 -10.43
C PHE A 124 -20.50 0.07 -11.43
N SER A 125 -20.56 1.39 -11.46
CA SER A 125 -21.18 2.13 -12.54
C SER A 125 -20.10 2.69 -13.45
#